data_fa51cb16ea0a19cbaf32f05f6ffbd204
#
_entry.id   fa51cb16ea0a19cbaf32f05f6ffbd204
#
_cell.length_a   1.000
_cell.length_b   1.000
_cell.length_c   1.000
_cell.angle_alpha   90.00
_cell.angle_beta   90.00
_cell.angle_gamma   90.00
#
_symmetry.space_group_name_H-M   'P 1'
#
loop_
_entity.id
_entity.type
_entity.pdbx_description
1 polymer ?
#
loop_
_entity_poly.entity_id
_entity_poly.type
_entity_poly.pdbx_seq_one_letter_code
_entity_poly.pdbx_strand_id
1 'polypeptide(L)'
;EKIIFVWPEGILPGISQEKIVDYKWLFENHFNENHLLVLGINSKSVQRDTVKYFNSLSVYDHSLNLLSSYDKNNLVPFGEFLPLENILKNIGLKTLTNNYQSYSKGSERNIIKINKSNTSLKFLPLICYEIIYSGRIFNNSDFDFIINISEDGWFGQSIGPKQHFIH
;
A
#
# COMPACT_ATOMS: atom_id res chain seq x y z
N GLU A 1 1.51 -0.24 -26.93
CA GLU A 1 2.22 0.39 -25.81
C GLU A 1 1.53 0.00 -24.52
N LYS A 2 2.32 -0.36 -23.48
CA LYS A 2 1.76 -0.68 -22.17
C LYS A 2 1.84 0.55 -21.28
N ILE A 3 0.78 0.81 -20.54
CA ILE A 3 0.63 1.96 -19.65
C ILE A 3 0.37 1.45 -18.23
N ILE A 4 1.10 2.02 -17.27
CA ILE A 4 0.90 1.77 -15.85
C ILE A 4 0.23 3.01 -15.26
N PHE A 5 -0.97 2.84 -14.74
CA PHE A 5 -1.65 3.86 -13.96
C PHE A 5 -1.32 3.64 -12.48
N VAL A 6 -0.80 4.68 -11.84
CA VAL A 6 -0.43 4.63 -10.42
C VAL A 6 -1.31 5.61 -9.65
N TRP A 7 -2.01 5.10 -8.65
CA TRP A 7 -2.82 5.89 -7.72
C TRP A 7 -2.14 5.96 -6.35
N PRO A 8 -2.30 7.07 -5.64
CA PRO A 8 -1.68 7.27 -4.33
C PRO A 8 -2.20 6.30 -3.27
N GLU A 9 -1.53 6.33 -2.11
CA GLU A 9 -1.92 5.65 -0.89
C GLU A 9 -3.35 6.06 -0.47
N GLY A 10 -4.19 5.09 -0.09
CA GLY A 10 -5.52 5.35 0.47
C GLY A 10 -6.52 6.04 -0.47
N ILE A 11 -6.33 5.97 -1.79
CA ILE A 11 -7.15 6.70 -2.78
C ILE A 11 -8.64 6.33 -2.76
N LEU A 12 -8.97 5.14 -2.28
CA LEU A 12 -10.35 4.64 -2.22
C LEU A 12 -10.80 4.44 -0.77
N PRO A 13 -11.13 5.53 -0.04
CA PRO A 13 -11.55 5.41 1.34
C PRO A 13 -12.81 4.55 1.46
N GLY A 14 -12.78 3.56 2.37
CA GLY A 14 -13.91 2.65 2.59
C GLY A 14 -14.04 1.49 1.60
N ILE A 15 -13.23 1.43 0.55
CA ILE A 15 -13.15 0.31 -0.37
C ILE A 15 -11.87 -0.47 -0.08
N SER A 16 -12.02 -1.75 0.25
CA SER A 16 -10.88 -2.63 0.46
C SER A 16 -10.54 -3.44 -0.80
N GLN A 17 -9.37 -4.06 -0.79
CA GLN A 17 -8.88 -4.92 -1.87
C GLN A 17 -9.92 -6.01 -2.26
N GLU A 18 -10.65 -6.54 -1.27
CA GLU A 18 -11.65 -7.58 -1.50
C GLU A 18 -12.95 -7.02 -2.11
N LYS A 19 -13.23 -5.73 -1.89
CA LYS A 19 -14.47 -5.09 -2.37
C LYS A 19 -14.30 -4.36 -3.70
N ILE A 20 -13.08 -4.09 -4.14
CA ILE A 20 -12.87 -3.32 -5.37
C ILE A 20 -13.42 -4.04 -6.60
N VAL A 21 -13.52 -5.36 -6.56
CA VAL A 21 -14.09 -6.17 -7.64
C VAL A 21 -15.55 -5.80 -7.96
N ASP A 22 -16.30 -5.24 -7.01
CA ASP A 22 -17.67 -4.79 -7.20
C ASP A 22 -17.77 -3.63 -8.19
N TYR A 23 -16.64 -2.95 -8.45
CA TYR A 23 -16.50 -1.84 -9.39
C TYR A 23 -15.89 -2.26 -10.74
N LYS A 24 -15.74 -3.56 -10.99
CA LYS A 24 -15.11 -4.12 -12.19
C LYS A 24 -15.67 -3.52 -13.48
N TRP A 25 -16.99 -3.39 -13.59
CA TRP A 25 -17.67 -2.82 -14.75
C TRP A 25 -17.20 -1.41 -15.11
N LEU A 26 -16.87 -0.58 -14.09
CA LEU A 26 -16.38 0.77 -14.30
C LEU A 26 -14.97 0.75 -14.90
N PHE A 27 -14.11 -0.12 -14.39
CA PHE A 27 -12.73 -0.23 -14.86
C PHE A 27 -12.66 -0.83 -16.27
N GLU A 28 -13.42 -1.86 -16.58
CA GLU A 28 -13.46 -2.47 -17.91
C GLU A 28 -13.96 -1.50 -19.00
N ASN A 29 -14.76 -0.51 -18.64
CA ASN A 29 -15.20 0.53 -19.58
C ASN A 29 -14.12 1.58 -19.89
N HIS A 30 -13.10 1.73 -19.03
CA HIS A 30 -12.10 2.80 -19.15
C HIS A 30 -10.68 2.29 -19.42
N PHE A 31 -10.42 1.03 -19.09
CA PHE A 31 -9.09 0.42 -19.24
C PHE A 31 -9.17 -0.80 -20.17
N ASN A 32 -8.03 -1.18 -20.74
CA ASN A 32 -7.91 -2.33 -21.64
C ASN A 32 -6.71 -3.21 -21.29
N GLU A 33 -6.51 -4.28 -22.01
CA GLU A 33 -5.46 -5.29 -21.77
C GLU A 33 -4.02 -4.77 -21.74
N ASN A 34 -3.78 -3.57 -22.28
CA ASN A 34 -2.45 -2.92 -22.25
C ASN A 34 -2.23 -2.11 -20.96
N HIS A 35 -3.23 -2.00 -20.10
CA HIS A 35 -3.16 -1.22 -18.89
C HIS A 35 -2.89 -2.10 -17.67
N LEU A 36 -1.99 -1.62 -16.81
CA LEU A 36 -1.77 -2.10 -15.45
C LEU A 36 -2.17 -1.01 -14.47
N LEU A 37 -2.83 -1.41 -13.40
CA LEU A 37 -3.36 -0.50 -12.40
C LEU A 37 -2.65 -0.78 -11.07
N VAL A 38 -1.95 0.22 -10.54
CA VAL A 38 -1.30 0.16 -9.23
C VAL A 38 -2.07 1.05 -8.28
N LEU A 39 -2.68 0.47 -7.26
CA LEU A 39 -3.58 1.16 -6.33
C LEU A 39 -3.04 1.09 -4.90
N GLY A 40 -3.04 2.24 -4.20
CA GLY A 40 -2.91 2.28 -2.75
C GLY A 40 -4.27 1.97 -2.12
N ILE A 41 -4.45 0.76 -1.65
CA ILE A 41 -5.74 0.27 -1.14
C ILE A 41 -5.53 -0.60 0.10
N ASN A 42 -6.46 -0.51 1.05
CA ASN A 42 -6.39 -1.36 2.24
C ASN A 42 -6.76 -2.81 1.91
N SER A 43 -6.02 -3.74 2.49
CA SER A 43 -6.33 -5.17 2.45
C SER A 43 -6.61 -5.72 3.84
N LYS A 44 -7.22 -6.90 3.91
CA LYS A 44 -7.44 -7.61 5.17
C LYS A 44 -7.11 -9.08 5.03
N SER A 45 -6.66 -9.67 6.12
CA SER A 45 -6.48 -11.11 6.26
C SER A 45 -7.27 -11.60 7.46
N VAL A 46 -8.01 -12.66 7.27
CA VAL A 46 -8.77 -13.31 8.34
C VAL A 46 -8.09 -14.64 8.66
N GLN A 47 -7.56 -14.77 9.88
CA GLN A 47 -6.94 -16.00 10.35
C GLN A 47 -7.63 -16.42 11.65
N ARG A 48 -8.37 -17.53 11.59
CA ARG A 48 -9.24 -17.99 12.69
C ARG A 48 -10.18 -16.85 13.12
N ASP A 49 -10.08 -16.36 14.34
CA ASP A 49 -10.92 -15.29 14.89
C ASP A 49 -10.25 -13.91 14.86
N THR A 50 -9.10 -13.78 14.21
CA THR A 50 -8.35 -12.53 14.15
C THR A 50 -8.41 -11.92 12.76
N VAL A 51 -8.86 -10.66 12.68
CA VAL A 51 -8.82 -9.87 11.44
C VAL A 51 -7.63 -8.92 11.52
N LYS A 52 -6.77 -8.98 10.53
CA LYS A 52 -5.64 -8.06 10.34
C LYS A 52 -5.92 -7.16 9.16
N TYR A 53 -5.63 -5.88 9.31
CA TYR A 53 -5.74 -4.89 8.24
C TYR A 53 -4.35 -4.42 7.83
N PHE A 54 -4.16 -4.19 6.55
CA PHE A 54 -2.89 -3.76 5.99
C PHE A 54 -3.09 -2.54 5.10
N ASN A 55 -2.10 -1.67 5.12
CA ASN A 55 -1.92 -0.62 4.13
C ASN A 55 -1.16 -1.24 2.95
N SER A 56 -1.77 -1.30 1.77
CA SER A 56 -1.28 -2.15 0.68
C SER A 56 -1.11 -1.38 -0.63
N LEU A 57 -0.08 -1.75 -1.38
CA LEU A 57 0.08 -1.43 -2.79
C LEU A 57 -0.33 -2.67 -3.58
N SER A 58 -1.39 -2.56 -4.37
CA SER A 58 -1.96 -3.68 -5.12
C SER A 58 -1.90 -3.42 -6.62
N VAL A 59 -1.51 -4.45 -7.37
CA VAL A 59 -1.40 -4.42 -8.83
C VAL A 59 -2.51 -5.23 -9.44
N TYR A 60 -3.26 -4.61 -10.34
CA TYR A 60 -4.38 -5.23 -11.04
C TYR A 60 -4.20 -5.15 -12.54
N ASP A 61 -4.87 -6.03 -13.24
CA ASP A 61 -5.14 -5.85 -14.67
C ASP A 61 -6.37 -4.93 -14.89
N HIS A 62 -6.70 -4.69 -16.15
CA HIS A 62 -7.83 -3.85 -16.55
C HIS A 62 -9.19 -4.35 -16.07
N SER A 63 -9.31 -5.63 -15.76
CA SER A 63 -10.54 -6.27 -15.25
C SER A 63 -10.52 -6.44 -13.73
N LEU A 64 -9.66 -5.70 -13.03
CA LEU A 64 -9.47 -5.77 -11.57
C LEU A 64 -9.12 -7.18 -11.04
N ASN A 65 -8.50 -8.03 -11.86
CA ASN A 65 -7.90 -9.24 -11.34
C ASN A 65 -6.60 -8.87 -10.63
N LEU A 66 -6.47 -9.24 -9.36
CA LEU A 66 -5.27 -8.99 -8.57
C LEU A 66 -4.11 -9.81 -9.11
N LEU A 67 -3.05 -9.14 -9.53
CA LEU A 67 -1.83 -9.76 -10.06
C LEU A 67 -0.76 -9.91 -9.00
N SER A 68 -0.62 -8.92 -8.12
CA SER A 68 0.33 -8.91 -7.01
C SER A 68 -0.07 -7.89 -5.96
N SER A 69 0.42 -8.05 -4.74
CA SER A 69 0.22 -7.09 -3.66
C SER A 69 1.45 -7.02 -2.76
N TYR A 70 1.68 -5.85 -2.20
CA TYR A 70 2.66 -5.59 -1.16
C TYR A 70 1.98 -4.91 0.01
N ASP A 71 2.06 -5.50 1.19
CA ASP A 71 1.57 -4.93 2.44
C ASP A 71 2.71 -4.19 3.14
N LYS A 72 2.48 -2.95 3.52
CA LYS A 72 3.49 -2.08 4.13
C LYS A 72 4.20 -2.76 5.30
N ASN A 73 5.51 -2.85 5.21
CA ASN A 73 6.33 -3.49 6.23
C ASN A 73 6.77 -2.53 7.34
N ASN A 74 7.13 -1.29 6.97
CA ASN A 74 7.59 -0.28 7.91
C ASN A 74 6.46 0.70 8.22
N LEU A 75 5.70 0.40 9.29
CA LEU A 75 4.58 1.22 9.74
C LEU A 75 5.05 2.45 10.50
N VAL A 76 4.32 3.56 10.35
CA VAL A 76 4.58 4.82 11.07
C VAL A 76 3.95 4.74 12.46
N PRO A 77 4.78 4.83 13.53
CA PRO A 77 4.27 4.87 14.90
C PRO A 77 3.30 6.04 15.10
N PHE A 78 2.25 5.82 15.88
CA PHE A 78 1.14 6.76 16.17
C PHE A 78 0.29 7.19 14.97
N GLY A 79 0.76 6.96 13.74
CA GLY A 79 -0.01 7.18 12.51
C GLY A 79 -0.74 5.92 12.06
N GLU A 80 -0.05 4.81 12.00
CA GLU A 80 -0.56 3.55 11.46
C GLU A 80 -0.72 2.45 12.51
N PHE A 81 -0.01 2.55 13.63
CA PHE A 81 -0.17 1.68 14.79
C PHE A 81 0.16 2.41 16.08
N LEU A 82 -0.41 1.94 17.19
CA LEU A 82 -0.11 2.47 18.52
C LEU A 82 0.99 1.63 19.18
N PRO A 83 2.20 2.18 19.38
CA PRO A 83 3.21 1.49 20.17
C PRO A 83 2.68 1.23 21.58
N LEU A 84 2.96 0.05 22.13
CA LEU A 84 2.56 -0.31 23.49
C LEU A 84 1.04 -0.21 23.75
N GLU A 85 0.22 -0.49 22.73
CA GLU A 85 -1.26 -0.40 22.79
C GLU A 85 -1.85 -1.04 24.07
N ASN A 86 -1.31 -2.20 24.47
CA ASN A 86 -1.77 -2.90 25.67
C ASN A 86 -1.49 -2.11 26.96
N ILE A 87 -0.38 -1.37 27.02
CA ILE A 87 -0.05 -0.51 28.17
C ILE A 87 -0.95 0.72 28.18
N LEU A 88 -1.13 1.34 27.00
CA LEU A 88 -1.99 2.53 26.84
C LEU A 88 -3.44 2.22 27.20
N LYS A 89 -3.95 1.05 26.86
CA LYS A 89 -5.28 0.57 27.28
C LYS A 89 -5.40 0.46 28.80
N ASN A 90 -4.35 -0.03 29.47
CA ASN A 90 -4.34 -0.25 30.92
C ASN A 90 -4.27 1.05 31.74
N ILE A 91 -3.67 2.11 31.21
CA ILE A 91 -3.58 3.42 31.88
C ILE A 91 -4.73 4.37 31.53
N GLY A 92 -5.81 3.84 30.94
CA GLY A 92 -7.06 4.58 30.72
C GLY A 92 -7.12 5.48 29.48
N LEU A 93 -6.11 5.43 28.60
CA LEU A 93 -6.10 6.16 27.32
C LEU A 93 -6.96 5.47 26.23
N LYS A 94 -8.07 4.86 26.65
CA LYS A 94 -9.01 4.14 25.79
C LYS A 94 -9.59 5.02 24.67
N THR A 95 -9.72 6.31 24.90
CA THR A 95 -10.25 7.27 23.93
C THR A 95 -9.35 7.42 22.68
N LEU A 96 -8.06 7.24 22.84
CA LEU A 96 -7.12 7.23 21.71
C LEU A 96 -7.12 5.90 20.94
N THR A 97 -7.59 4.82 21.57
CA THR A 97 -7.56 3.47 20.98
C THR A 97 -8.92 3.04 20.42
N ASN A 98 -10.04 3.55 20.91
CA ASN A 98 -11.38 3.05 20.58
C ASN A 98 -11.84 3.35 19.13
N ASN A 99 -11.25 4.33 18.46
CA ASN A 99 -11.55 4.67 17.07
C ASN A 99 -10.35 4.46 16.12
N TYR A 100 -9.27 3.87 16.62
CA TYR A 100 -8.04 3.70 15.86
C TYR A 100 -7.92 2.26 15.38
N GLN A 101 -8.09 2.06 14.09
CA GLN A 101 -7.86 0.78 13.45
C GLN A 101 -6.38 0.68 13.10
N SER A 102 -5.61 0.04 13.98
CA SER A 102 -4.18 -0.19 13.74
C SER A 102 -3.98 -1.10 12.53
N TYR A 103 -3.07 -0.71 11.65
CA TYR A 103 -2.58 -1.61 10.62
C TYR A 103 -1.63 -2.65 11.21
N SER A 104 -1.65 -3.81 10.60
CA SER A 104 -0.69 -4.88 10.87
C SER A 104 0.51 -4.73 9.95
N LYS A 105 1.68 -5.06 10.47
CA LYS A 105 2.91 -5.11 9.69
C LYS A 105 2.81 -6.19 8.62
N GLY A 106 3.12 -5.84 7.36
CA GLY A 106 3.23 -6.76 6.25
C GLY A 106 4.44 -7.69 6.35
N SER A 107 4.55 -8.62 5.42
CA SER A 107 5.72 -9.48 5.25
C SER A 107 6.94 -8.68 4.78
N GLU A 108 8.08 -9.35 4.70
CA GLU A 108 9.29 -8.76 4.12
C GLU A 108 9.02 -8.27 2.68
N ARG A 109 9.58 -7.11 2.35
CA ARG A 109 9.42 -6.49 1.03
C ARG A 109 10.09 -7.35 -0.04
N ASN A 110 9.34 -7.67 -1.08
CA ASN A 110 9.82 -8.38 -2.25
C ASN A 110 9.57 -7.56 -3.52
N ILE A 111 10.41 -7.76 -4.53
CA ILE A 111 10.22 -7.19 -5.86
C ILE A 111 8.94 -7.76 -6.46
N ILE A 112 8.06 -6.88 -6.92
CA ILE A 112 6.89 -7.28 -7.68
C ILE A 112 7.32 -7.58 -9.11
N LYS A 113 6.98 -8.79 -9.57
CA LYS A 113 7.26 -9.27 -10.94
C LYS A 113 5.94 -9.54 -11.63
N ILE A 114 5.67 -8.79 -12.69
CA ILE A 114 4.47 -8.95 -13.51
C ILE A 114 4.88 -9.50 -14.87
N ASN A 115 4.48 -10.71 -15.16
CA ASN A 115 4.67 -11.35 -16.45
C ASN A 115 3.32 -11.42 -17.15
N LYS A 116 3.08 -10.58 -18.14
CA LYS A 116 1.84 -10.57 -18.93
C LYS A 116 2.17 -10.41 -20.40
N SER A 117 1.72 -11.37 -21.22
CA SER A 117 2.05 -11.43 -22.64
C SER A 117 3.58 -11.38 -22.85
N ASN A 118 4.10 -10.59 -23.75
CA ASN A 118 5.54 -10.47 -24.05
C ASN A 118 6.27 -9.43 -23.17
N THR A 119 5.70 -9.01 -22.02
CA THR A 119 6.31 -8.00 -21.15
C THR A 119 6.56 -8.59 -19.78
N SER A 120 7.81 -8.53 -19.34
CA SER A 120 8.20 -8.73 -17.95
C SER A 120 8.51 -7.37 -17.34
N LEU A 121 7.91 -7.08 -16.21
CA LEU A 121 8.08 -5.85 -15.46
C LEU A 121 8.46 -6.19 -14.04
N LYS A 122 9.51 -5.55 -13.55
CA LYS A 122 9.98 -5.74 -12.17
C LYS A 122 10.08 -4.38 -11.49
N PHE A 123 9.45 -4.21 -10.35
CA PHE A 123 9.61 -2.98 -9.59
C PHE A 123 9.63 -3.23 -8.09
N LEU A 124 10.28 -2.31 -7.39
CA LEU A 124 10.32 -2.29 -5.93
C LEU A 124 9.14 -1.49 -5.40
N PRO A 125 8.20 -2.10 -4.68
CA PRO A 125 7.07 -1.39 -4.09
C PRO A 125 7.48 -0.69 -2.79
N LEU A 126 7.07 0.56 -2.63
CA LEU A 126 7.21 1.34 -1.42
C LEU A 126 5.90 2.06 -1.11
N ILE A 127 5.63 2.28 0.18
CA ILE A 127 4.47 3.03 0.64
C ILE A 127 4.93 4.13 1.60
N CYS A 128 4.68 5.40 1.21
CA CYS A 128 4.88 6.58 2.03
C CYS A 128 6.33 6.71 2.55
N TYR A 129 6.54 6.80 3.85
CA TYR A 129 7.84 6.97 4.50
C TYR A 129 8.84 5.82 4.28
N GLU A 130 8.44 4.73 3.67
CA GLU A 130 9.39 3.65 3.39
C GLU A 130 10.54 4.08 2.48
N ILE A 131 10.32 5.08 1.63
CA ILE A 131 11.37 5.61 0.73
C ILE A 131 12.54 6.27 1.49
N ILE A 132 12.29 6.86 2.65
CA ILE A 132 13.36 7.52 3.43
C ILE A 132 14.29 6.55 4.14
N TYR A 133 13.90 5.27 4.29
CA TYR A 133 14.77 4.24 4.85
C TYR A 133 15.76 3.69 3.81
N SER A 134 16.44 4.58 3.11
CA SER A 134 17.29 4.27 1.95
C SER A 134 18.34 3.17 2.21
N GLY A 135 18.90 3.09 3.41
CA GLY A 135 19.84 2.02 3.80
C GLY A 135 19.25 0.60 3.87
N ARG A 136 17.94 0.44 3.74
CA ARG A 136 17.23 -0.85 3.76
C ARG A 136 16.51 -1.18 2.46
N ILE A 137 16.62 -0.30 1.44
CA ILE A 137 15.92 -0.46 0.17
C ILE A 137 16.65 -1.47 -0.74
N PHE A 138 17.97 -1.55 -0.68
CA PHE A 138 18.82 -2.11 -1.74
C PHE A 138 19.50 -3.45 -1.43
N ASN A 139 18.84 -4.38 -0.77
CA ASN A 139 19.42 -5.73 -0.64
C ASN A 139 19.35 -6.56 -1.94
N ASN A 140 18.57 -6.15 -2.94
CA ASN A 140 18.48 -6.80 -4.23
C ASN A 140 18.16 -5.75 -5.30
N SER A 141 19.05 -5.56 -6.26
CA SER A 141 18.96 -4.56 -7.33
C SER A 141 18.35 -5.10 -8.64
N ASP A 142 17.72 -6.27 -8.64
CA ASP A 142 17.11 -6.87 -9.84
C ASP A 142 15.68 -6.33 -10.07
N PHE A 143 15.53 -5.01 -10.21
CA PHE A 143 14.28 -4.35 -10.58
C PHE A 143 14.54 -3.22 -11.59
N ASP A 144 13.52 -2.88 -12.38
CA ASP A 144 13.60 -1.90 -13.45
C ASP A 144 13.41 -0.47 -12.90
N PHE A 145 12.53 -0.30 -11.89
CA PHE A 145 12.22 0.99 -11.25
C PHE A 145 11.58 0.80 -9.87
N ILE A 146 11.35 1.91 -9.19
CA ILE A 146 10.68 1.98 -7.88
C ILE A 146 9.30 2.62 -8.07
N ILE A 147 8.27 2.08 -7.42
CA ILE A 147 6.99 2.76 -7.25
C ILE A 147 6.83 3.06 -5.77
N ASN A 148 6.84 4.34 -5.41
CA ASN A 148 6.44 4.81 -4.08
C ASN A 148 5.08 5.49 -4.18
N ILE A 149 4.09 4.95 -3.49
CA ILE A 149 2.78 5.58 -3.34
C ILE A 149 2.68 6.29 -2.00
N SER A 150 2.20 7.52 -1.98
CA SER A 150 2.07 8.33 -0.76
C SER A 150 0.85 9.22 -0.80
N GLU A 151 0.24 9.45 0.35
CA GLU A 151 -0.78 10.47 0.58
C GLU A 151 -0.19 11.56 1.49
N ASP A 152 0.43 12.56 0.88
CA ASP A 152 1.13 13.62 1.60
C ASP A 152 0.18 14.66 2.21
N GLY A 153 -1.10 14.63 1.87
CA GLY A 153 -2.12 15.50 2.45
C GLY A 153 -2.24 15.40 3.97
N TRP A 154 -1.88 14.26 4.56
CA TRP A 154 -1.85 14.05 6.00
C TRP A 154 -0.87 14.96 6.75
N PHE A 155 0.21 15.37 6.09
CA PHE A 155 1.27 16.17 6.69
C PHE A 155 1.02 17.68 6.59
N GLY A 156 -0.02 18.11 5.85
CA GLY A 156 -0.34 19.51 5.64
C GLY A 156 0.86 20.32 5.15
N GLN A 157 1.16 21.43 5.83
CA GLN A 157 2.30 22.31 5.49
C GLN A 157 3.60 21.94 6.22
N SER A 158 3.69 20.75 6.80
CA SER A 158 4.91 20.29 7.49
C SER A 158 6.07 20.01 6.52
N ILE A 159 7.23 19.63 7.07
CA ILE A 159 8.40 19.23 6.28
C ILE A 159 8.24 17.87 5.59
N GLY A 160 7.22 17.06 6.01
CA GLY A 160 7.01 15.70 5.52
C GLY A 160 6.99 15.55 4.00
N PRO A 161 6.13 16.28 3.26
CA PRO A 161 6.09 16.20 1.80
C PRO A 161 7.41 16.55 1.13
N LYS A 162 8.16 17.51 1.70
CA LYS A 162 9.50 17.87 1.17
C LYS A 162 10.51 16.75 1.38
N GLN A 163 10.44 16.04 2.51
CA GLN A 163 11.32 14.88 2.76
C GLN A 163 11.05 13.74 1.77
N HIS A 164 9.78 13.45 1.46
CA HIS A 164 9.45 12.44 0.46
C HIS A 164 9.96 12.79 -0.94
N PHE A 165 9.98 14.07 -1.28
CA PHE A 165 10.36 14.53 -2.62
C PHE A 165 11.89 14.57 -2.85
N ILE A 166 12.68 14.68 -1.79
CA ILE A 166 14.15 14.81 -1.87
C ILE A 166 14.83 13.43 -1.96
N HIS A 167 14.16 12.35 -1.56
CA HIS A 167 14.67 10.98 -1.59
C HIS A 167 14.24 10.21 -2.82
#